data_f60570ed4c3156a3a08d449e311788d9
#
_entry.id   f60570ed4c3156a3a08d449e311788d9
#
_cell.length_a   1.000
_cell.length_b   1.000
_cell.length_c   1.000
_cell.angle_alpha   90.00
_cell.angle_beta   90.00
_cell.angle_gamma   90.00
#
_symmetry.space_group_name_H-M   'P 1'
#
loop_
_entity.id
_entity.type
_entity.pdbx_description
1 polymer ?
#
loop_
_entity_poly.entity_id
_entity_poly.type
_entity_poly.pdbx_seq_one_letter_code
_entity_poly.pdbx_strand_id
1 'polypeptide(L)'
;SQSFEESKRIIIYTGKEQNDNAVAEEENNSHTLLKVRSLSFSWNQPTNIAAFKRGKYLWIVFDRHQNLDTKELSENIAPLAKDLYQLPNPQATILRLTPGDDIKVGIRKEGLLWIVDLYTGGKSIPTREVPVFTRYDALNRAYLFAPVTDAGNIVSIFDPEIGDIISVIPFNTTNYGITMPYNYPDFDFIKTINGLVLIYKADDISITTGNSG
;
A
#
# COMPACT_ATOMS: atom_id res chain seq x y z
N SER A 1 7.22 12.63 31.74
CA SER A 1 7.87 12.93 30.47
C SER A 1 8.90 11.85 30.06
N GLN A 2 8.51 10.60 29.97
CA GLN A 2 9.42 9.50 29.60
C GLN A 2 8.76 8.44 28.70
N SER A 3 7.70 8.74 28.00
CA SER A 3 7.00 7.73 27.20
C SER A 3 7.07 7.91 25.68
N PHE A 4 7.90 8.81 25.15
CA PHE A 4 7.92 9.14 23.72
C PHE A 4 9.12 8.57 22.92
N GLU A 5 10.09 7.92 23.56
CA GLU A 5 11.27 7.40 22.86
C GLU A 5 11.23 5.89 22.55
N GLU A 6 10.27 5.15 23.09
CA GLU A 6 10.22 3.68 22.88
C GLU A 6 9.50 3.22 21.61
N SER A 7 8.76 4.08 20.93
CA SER A 7 8.01 3.70 19.72
C SER A 7 8.81 3.70 18.42
N LYS A 8 10.10 3.95 18.45
CA LYS A 8 10.94 4.04 17.23
C LYS A 8 11.67 2.76 16.84
N ARG A 9 11.40 1.63 17.48
CA ARG A 9 12.06 0.37 17.17
C ARG A 9 11.06 -0.66 16.67
N ILE A 10 10.97 -0.84 15.35
CA ILE A 10 10.53 -2.13 14.81
C ILE A 10 11.76 -3.02 14.82
N ILE A 11 11.83 -3.89 15.81
CA ILE A 11 12.81 -4.97 15.85
C ILE A 11 12.11 -6.18 15.27
N ILE A 12 12.41 -6.53 14.01
CA ILE A 12 12.02 -7.81 13.45
C ILE A 12 13.06 -8.81 13.93
N TYR A 13 12.76 -9.52 15.00
CA TYR A 13 13.57 -10.66 15.42
C TYR A 13 13.32 -11.83 14.48
N THR A 14 14.30 -12.19 13.68
CA THR A 14 14.38 -13.56 13.18
C THR A 14 15.01 -14.40 14.30
N GLY A 15 14.16 -15.06 15.10
CA GLY A 15 14.62 -15.92 16.15
C GLY A 15 15.50 -17.06 15.59
N LYS A 16 16.77 -17.05 15.95
CA LYS A 16 17.57 -18.25 16.18
C LYS A 16 18.20 -18.05 17.53
N GLU A 17 17.73 -18.82 18.49
CA GLU A 17 18.51 -19.09 19.71
C GLU A 17 19.87 -19.65 19.30
N GLN A 18 20.92 -18.98 19.72
CA GLN A 18 22.27 -19.51 19.63
C GLN A 18 22.40 -20.69 20.58
N ASN A 19 22.50 -21.89 20.04
CA ASN A 19 23.17 -22.99 20.69
C ASN A 19 24.63 -22.93 20.24
N ASP A 20 25.50 -22.63 21.16
CA ASP A 20 26.96 -22.75 21.03
C ASP A 20 27.34 -24.22 20.82
N ASN A 21 27.78 -24.52 19.62
CA ASN A 21 28.79 -25.50 19.22
C ASN A 21 28.53 -26.01 17.81
N ALA A 22 29.15 -25.41 16.82
CA ALA A 22 29.58 -26.11 15.60
C ALA A 22 30.52 -25.24 14.77
N VAL A 23 31.66 -25.79 14.55
CA VAL A 23 32.68 -25.73 13.49
C VAL A 23 32.33 -24.80 12.32
N ALA A 24 33.30 -23.92 12.04
CA ALA A 24 33.34 -23.00 10.91
C ALA A 24 33.18 -23.73 9.56
N GLU A 25 32.08 -23.44 8.86
CA GLU A 25 32.02 -23.45 7.41
C GLU A 25 31.75 -22.00 6.96
N GLU A 26 32.72 -21.49 6.22
CA GLU A 26 32.60 -20.19 5.55
C GLU A 26 31.49 -20.26 4.51
N GLU A 27 30.24 -19.98 4.92
CA GLU A 27 29.19 -19.56 3.99
C GLU A 27 29.27 -18.06 3.81
N ASN A 28 29.53 -17.68 2.60
CA ASN A 28 29.53 -16.31 2.09
C ASN A 28 28.12 -15.73 2.19
N ASN A 29 27.65 -15.45 3.40
CA ASN A 29 26.40 -14.75 3.67
C ASN A 29 26.67 -13.25 3.59
N SER A 30 26.41 -12.67 2.45
CA SER A 30 26.24 -11.23 2.34
C SER A 30 25.07 -10.81 3.24
N HIS A 31 25.37 -10.43 4.48
CA HIS A 31 24.40 -9.81 5.38
C HIS A 31 23.96 -8.47 4.76
N THR A 32 22.88 -8.49 4.01
CA THR A 32 22.23 -7.26 3.56
C THR A 32 21.71 -6.57 4.82
N LEU A 33 22.37 -5.48 5.21
CA LEU A 33 21.98 -4.68 6.38
C LEU A 33 20.54 -4.21 6.20
N LEU A 34 19.69 -4.46 7.19
CA LEU A 34 18.34 -3.95 7.24
C LEU A 34 18.39 -2.40 7.33
N LYS A 35 17.91 -1.73 6.29
CA LYS A 35 17.71 -0.29 6.28
C LYS A 35 16.21 -0.02 6.24
N VAL A 36 15.72 0.82 7.13
CA VAL A 36 14.31 1.22 7.19
C VAL A 36 14.20 2.73 7.12
N ARG A 37 13.27 3.22 6.32
CA ARG A 37 12.82 4.62 6.28
C ARG A 37 11.31 4.64 6.30
N SER A 38 10.74 5.55 7.07
CA SER A 38 9.31 5.61 7.30
C SER A 38 8.74 6.96 6.86
N LEU A 39 7.59 6.90 6.20
CA LEU A 39 6.72 8.03 5.96
C LEU A 39 5.57 7.97 6.96
N SER A 40 5.35 9.04 7.70
CA SER A 40 4.30 9.14 8.70
C SER A 40 3.28 10.19 8.29
N PHE A 41 2.00 9.84 8.37
CA PHE A 41 0.87 10.67 7.96
C PHE A 41 -0.13 10.77 9.11
N SER A 42 -0.20 11.94 9.75
CA SER A 42 -1.15 12.22 10.83
C SER A 42 -2.44 12.78 10.27
N TRP A 43 -3.56 12.23 10.71
CA TRP A 43 -4.90 12.66 10.33
C TRP A 43 -5.69 13.06 11.56
N ASN A 44 -6.57 14.05 11.42
CA ASN A 44 -7.48 14.49 12.50
C ASN A 44 -8.82 13.75 12.48
N GLN A 45 -9.04 12.91 11.49
CA GLN A 45 -10.22 12.09 11.30
C GLN A 45 -9.84 10.73 10.72
N PRO A 46 -10.67 9.70 10.87
CA PRO A 46 -10.45 8.41 10.24
C PRO A 46 -10.25 8.56 8.74
N THR A 47 -9.15 8.02 8.24
CA THR A 47 -8.72 8.12 6.84
C THR A 47 -8.26 6.74 6.40
N ASN A 48 -8.54 6.38 5.17
CA ASN A 48 -8.19 5.10 4.59
C ASN A 48 -7.00 5.24 3.63
N ILE A 49 -6.23 4.16 3.47
CA ILE A 49 -5.03 4.14 2.65
C ILE A 49 -5.09 3.03 1.60
N ALA A 50 -4.59 3.33 0.41
CA ALA A 50 -4.17 2.34 -0.56
C ALA A 50 -2.70 2.53 -0.90
N ALA A 51 -2.02 1.43 -1.17
CA ALA A 51 -0.64 1.44 -1.63
C ALA A 51 -0.42 0.33 -2.66
N PHE A 52 0.23 0.67 -3.76
CA PHE A 52 0.47 -0.25 -4.86
C PHE A 52 1.66 0.20 -5.70
N LYS A 53 2.30 -0.77 -6.36
CA LYS A 53 3.35 -0.49 -7.33
C LYS A 53 2.78 -0.54 -8.73
N ARG A 54 3.11 0.46 -9.56
CA ARG A 54 2.75 0.51 -10.97
C ARG A 54 3.93 1.08 -11.77
N GLY A 55 4.44 0.27 -12.70
CA GLY A 55 5.71 0.59 -13.35
C GLY A 55 6.84 0.72 -12.33
N LYS A 56 7.60 1.79 -12.40
CA LYS A 56 8.69 2.09 -11.46
C LYS A 56 8.24 2.81 -10.17
N TYR A 57 6.97 3.15 -10.07
CA TYR A 57 6.46 3.99 -8.98
C TYR A 57 5.76 3.18 -7.90
N LEU A 58 5.93 3.64 -6.68
CA LEU A 58 5.04 3.35 -5.55
C LEU A 58 4.03 4.48 -5.43
N TRP A 59 2.75 4.12 -5.41
CA TRP A 59 1.64 5.01 -5.19
C TRP A 59 1.09 4.82 -3.78
N ILE A 60 0.84 5.94 -3.10
CA ILE A 60 0.20 5.98 -1.79
C ILE A 60 -0.98 6.93 -1.91
N VAL A 61 -2.17 6.43 -1.62
CA VAL A 61 -3.41 7.17 -1.83
C VAL A 61 -4.25 7.15 -0.55
N PHE A 62 -4.65 8.33 -0.10
CA PHE A 62 -5.59 8.51 1.01
C PHE A 62 -6.89 9.11 0.47
N ASP A 63 -8.02 8.67 0.99
CA ASP A 63 -9.35 9.16 0.61
C ASP A 63 -9.74 10.49 1.26
N ARG A 64 -8.77 11.22 1.78
CA ARG A 64 -8.91 12.56 2.36
C ARG A 64 -7.78 13.46 1.88
N HIS A 65 -8.12 14.72 1.59
CA HIS A 65 -7.13 15.68 1.14
C HIS A 65 -6.35 16.31 2.29
N GLN A 66 -5.05 16.38 2.12
CA GLN A 66 -4.11 17.15 2.95
C GLN A 66 -2.92 17.58 2.09
N ASN A 67 -2.51 18.83 2.19
CA ASN A 67 -1.25 19.27 1.61
C ASN A 67 -0.10 18.81 2.50
N LEU A 68 0.85 18.10 1.92
CA LEU A 68 1.99 17.54 2.62
C LEU A 68 3.26 18.32 2.34
N ASP A 69 4.15 18.37 3.30
CA ASP A 69 5.53 18.85 3.09
C ASP A 69 6.33 17.75 2.36
N THR A 70 6.30 17.80 1.04
CA THR A 70 6.98 16.79 0.20
C THR A 70 8.50 16.87 0.30
N LYS A 71 9.06 18.01 0.71
CA LYS A 71 10.49 18.16 0.93
C LYS A 71 10.91 17.36 2.17
N GLU A 72 10.25 17.56 3.28
CA GLU A 72 10.49 16.79 4.52
C GLU A 72 10.32 15.29 4.29
N LEU A 73 9.23 14.89 3.64
CA LEU A 73 8.97 13.49 3.32
C LEU A 73 10.07 12.90 2.41
N SER A 74 10.54 13.64 1.42
CA SER A 74 11.64 13.20 0.55
C SER A 74 12.94 12.98 1.30
N GLU A 75 13.26 13.86 2.25
CA GLU A 75 14.44 13.74 3.10
C GLU A 75 14.34 12.50 4.00
N ASN A 76 13.14 12.18 4.51
CA ASN A 76 12.91 11.04 5.38
C ASN A 76 13.10 9.69 4.69
N ILE A 77 12.84 9.58 3.40
CA ILE A 77 12.95 8.32 2.63
C ILE A 77 14.27 8.14 1.92
N ALA A 78 15.08 9.18 1.75
CA ALA A 78 16.43 9.05 1.19
C ALA A 78 17.31 8.18 2.12
N PRO A 79 18.15 7.29 1.61
CA PRO A 79 18.41 7.00 0.19
C PRO A 79 17.56 5.88 -0.41
N LEU A 80 16.52 5.38 0.28
CA LEU A 80 15.75 4.20 -0.18
C LEU A 80 14.79 4.51 -1.32
N ALA A 81 14.39 5.77 -1.47
CA ALA A 81 13.51 6.21 -2.55
C ALA A 81 13.79 7.66 -2.94
N LYS A 82 13.27 8.08 -4.08
CA LYS A 82 13.42 9.41 -4.65
C LYS A 82 12.16 9.86 -5.37
N ASP A 83 12.19 11.09 -5.90
CA ASP A 83 11.14 11.65 -6.77
C ASP A 83 9.75 11.61 -6.13
N LEU A 84 9.68 11.90 -4.82
CA LEU A 84 8.41 11.98 -4.13
C LEU A 84 7.65 13.21 -4.59
N TYR A 85 6.44 12.99 -5.06
CA TYR A 85 5.57 14.01 -5.62
C TYR A 85 4.13 13.79 -5.15
N GLN A 86 3.46 14.88 -4.78
CA GLN A 86 2.02 14.87 -4.50
C GLN A 86 1.25 15.31 -5.75
N LEU A 87 0.42 14.43 -6.29
CA LEU A 87 -0.44 14.75 -7.41
C LEU A 87 -1.61 15.61 -6.93
N PRO A 88 -2.01 16.64 -7.70
CA PRO A 88 -3.15 17.47 -7.35
C PRO A 88 -4.46 16.66 -7.34
N ASN A 89 -5.20 16.76 -6.25
CA ASN A 89 -6.56 16.24 -6.15
C ASN A 89 -7.30 16.99 -5.03
N PRO A 90 -8.54 17.48 -5.25
CA PRO A 90 -9.25 18.28 -4.25
C PRO A 90 -9.82 17.47 -3.09
N GLN A 91 -9.97 16.16 -3.23
CA GLN A 91 -10.65 15.28 -2.27
C GLN A 91 -9.76 14.21 -1.66
N ALA A 92 -8.63 13.91 -2.28
CA ALA A 92 -7.73 12.86 -1.89
C ALA A 92 -6.30 13.38 -1.76
N THR A 93 -5.46 12.62 -1.05
CA THR A 93 -4.01 12.83 -1.01
C THR A 93 -3.36 11.72 -1.79
N ILE A 94 -2.67 12.07 -2.86
CA ILE A 94 -2.06 11.12 -3.78
C ILE A 94 -0.57 11.39 -3.85
N LEU A 95 0.22 10.43 -3.39
CA LEU A 95 1.68 10.46 -3.47
C LEU A 95 2.19 9.44 -4.48
N ARG A 96 3.21 9.82 -5.18
CA ARG A 96 3.98 8.95 -6.07
C ARG A 96 5.46 9.13 -5.79
N LEU A 97 6.17 8.03 -5.67
CA LEU A 97 7.62 8.03 -5.44
C LEU A 97 8.27 6.86 -6.18
N THR A 98 9.58 6.98 -6.40
CA THR A 98 10.38 5.93 -7.05
C THR A 98 11.21 5.23 -5.99
N PRO A 99 10.81 4.03 -5.53
CA PRO A 99 11.64 3.22 -4.64
C PRO A 99 12.88 2.72 -5.38
N GLY A 100 13.97 2.52 -4.63
CA GLY A 100 15.14 1.82 -5.15
C GLY A 100 14.85 0.35 -5.45
N ASP A 101 15.83 -0.31 -6.07
CA ASP A 101 15.73 -1.73 -6.35
C ASP A 101 15.60 -2.52 -5.04
N ASP A 102 14.80 -3.60 -5.08
CA ASP A 102 14.56 -4.51 -3.95
C ASP A 102 13.97 -3.86 -2.68
N ILE A 103 13.43 -2.65 -2.78
CA ILE A 103 12.74 -2.02 -1.65
C ILE A 103 11.39 -2.70 -1.41
N LYS A 104 11.20 -3.14 -0.17
CA LYS A 104 9.97 -3.69 0.36
C LYS A 104 9.17 -2.60 1.04
N VAL A 105 7.86 -2.76 1.06
CA VAL A 105 6.92 -1.79 1.61
C VAL A 105 6.05 -2.47 2.65
N GLY A 106 5.95 -1.87 3.83
CA GLY A 106 5.02 -2.28 4.88
C GLY A 106 4.11 -1.12 5.28
N ILE A 107 2.92 -1.43 5.72
CA ILE A 107 1.94 -0.44 6.17
C ILE A 107 1.54 -0.75 7.60
N ARG A 108 1.61 0.26 8.46
CA ARG A 108 1.21 0.20 9.85
C ARG A 108 0.24 1.31 10.18
N LYS A 109 -0.59 1.09 11.17
CA LYS A 109 -1.53 2.06 11.69
C LYS A 109 -1.47 2.13 13.20
N GLU A 110 -1.42 3.35 13.73
CA GLU A 110 -1.47 3.65 15.16
C GLU A 110 -2.52 4.74 15.38
N GLY A 111 -3.73 4.35 15.81
CA GLY A 111 -4.85 5.29 15.92
C GLY A 111 -5.20 5.92 14.56
N LEU A 112 -5.03 7.24 14.46
CA LEU A 112 -5.23 8.01 13.23
C LEU A 112 -3.93 8.23 12.43
N LEU A 113 -2.80 7.67 12.89
CA LEU A 113 -1.51 7.78 12.23
C LEU A 113 -1.32 6.60 11.28
N TRP A 114 -1.03 6.87 10.01
CA TRP A 114 -0.57 5.90 9.05
C TRP A 114 0.93 5.98 8.87
N ILE A 115 1.60 4.83 8.83
CA ILE A 115 3.04 4.72 8.64
C ILE A 115 3.31 3.79 7.46
N VAL A 116 4.07 4.27 6.49
CA VAL A 116 4.54 3.48 5.35
C VAL A 116 6.04 3.28 5.51
N ASP A 117 6.44 2.05 5.74
CA ASP A 117 7.84 1.66 5.89
C ASP A 117 8.42 1.20 4.56
N LEU A 118 9.53 1.80 4.18
CA LEU A 118 10.38 1.35 3.07
C LEU A 118 11.61 0.67 3.67
N TYR A 119 11.91 -0.56 3.25
CA TYR A 119 13.01 -1.30 3.85
C TYR A 119 13.70 -2.27 2.89
N THR A 120 14.96 -2.60 3.22
CA THR A 120 15.76 -3.63 2.55
C THR A 120 15.99 -4.80 3.50
N GLY A 121 16.27 -5.98 2.97
CA GLY A 121 16.51 -7.17 3.79
C GLY A 121 15.24 -7.71 4.47
N GLY A 122 15.40 -8.77 5.28
CA GLY A 122 14.30 -9.40 5.97
C GLY A 122 13.22 -10.02 5.08
N LYS A 123 12.15 -10.50 5.68
CA LYS A 123 10.99 -11.04 4.96
C LYS A 123 10.02 -9.93 4.59
N SER A 124 9.38 -10.06 3.43
CA SER A 124 8.25 -9.19 3.07
C SER A 124 7.07 -9.45 3.99
N ILE A 125 6.39 -8.36 4.39
CA ILE A 125 5.10 -8.47 5.09
C ILE A 125 4.09 -8.93 4.05
N PRO A 126 3.41 -10.09 4.24
CA PRO A 126 2.47 -10.60 3.27
C PRO A 126 1.20 -9.75 3.23
N THR A 127 0.71 -9.49 2.03
CA THR A 127 -0.65 -8.96 1.84
C THR A 127 -1.64 -10.10 1.93
N ARG A 128 -2.69 -9.93 2.74
CA ARG A 128 -3.81 -10.85 2.81
C ARG A 128 -4.73 -10.59 1.61
N GLU A 129 -5.13 -11.65 0.93
CA GLU A 129 -5.96 -11.56 -0.28
C GLU A 129 -7.38 -11.09 0.03
N VAL A 130 -7.85 -10.12 -0.75
CA VAL A 130 -9.27 -9.75 -0.80
C VAL A 130 -9.99 -10.76 -1.70
N PRO A 131 -10.94 -11.54 -1.17
CA PRO A 131 -11.70 -12.45 -2.01
C PRO A 131 -12.64 -11.68 -2.93
N VAL A 132 -12.68 -12.06 -4.20
CA VAL A 132 -13.57 -11.48 -5.20
C VAL A 132 -14.45 -12.58 -5.76
N PHE A 133 -15.76 -12.38 -5.72
CA PHE A 133 -16.76 -13.34 -6.17
C PHE A 133 -17.60 -12.79 -7.31
N THR A 134 -17.89 -13.61 -8.30
CA THR A 134 -18.93 -13.29 -9.28
C THR A 134 -20.29 -13.59 -8.68
N ARG A 135 -21.20 -12.64 -8.73
CA ARG A 135 -22.60 -12.76 -8.31
C ARG A 135 -23.52 -12.26 -9.41
N TYR A 136 -24.81 -12.54 -9.27
CA TYR A 136 -25.83 -12.14 -10.23
C TYR A 136 -26.94 -11.37 -9.51
N ASP A 137 -27.39 -10.31 -10.11
CA ASP A 137 -28.53 -9.54 -9.61
C ASP A 137 -29.88 -10.20 -9.98
N ALA A 138 -30.98 -9.56 -9.56
CA ALA A 138 -32.32 -10.05 -9.83
C ALA A 138 -32.67 -10.12 -11.34
N LEU A 139 -31.96 -9.41 -12.19
CA LEU A 139 -32.07 -9.42 -13.64
C LEU A 139 -31.06 -10.35 -14.32
N ASN A 140 -30.39 -11.20 -13.52
CA ASN A 140 -29.35 -12.15 -13.98
C ASN A 140 -28.14 -11.47 -14.64
N ARG A 141 -27.84 -10.21 -14.27
CA ARG A 141 -26.63 -9.51 -14.69
C ARG A 141 -25.49 -9.82 -13.74
N ALA A 142 -24.34 -10.21 -14.29
CA ALA A 142 -23.16 -10.52 -13.50
C ALA A 142 -22.55 -9.25 -12.91
N TYR A 143 -22.13 -9.31 -11.66
CA TYR A 143 -21.31 -8.30 -11.00
C TYR A 143 -20.25 -8.96 -10.12
N LEU A 144 -19.18 -8.22 -9.83
CA LEU A 144 -18.18 -8.66 -8.88
C LEU A 144 -18.48 -8.10 -7.50
N PHE A 145 -18.32 -8.95 -6.52
CA PHE A 145 -18.52 -8.62 -5.13
C PHE A 145 -17.25 -8.92 -4.33
N ALA A 146 -16.73 -7.91 -3.66
CA ALA A 146 -15.63 -8.03 -2.69
C ALA A 146 -16.17 -7.69 -1.30
N PRO A 147 -16.19 -8.63 -0.34
CA PRO A 147 -16.73 -8.42 1.00
C PRO A 147 -15.73 -7.65 1.87
N VAL A 148 -15.56 -6.37 1.60
CA VAL A 148 -14.70 -5.46 2.35
C VAL A 148 -15.59 -4.53 3.17
N THR A 149 -15.46 -4.59 4.49
CA THR A 149 -16.31 -3.83 5.42
C THR A 149 -15.79 -2.43 5.71
N ASP A 150 -14.54 -2.16 5.41
CA ASP A 150 -13.83 -0.93 5.76
C ASP A 150 -13.25 -0.20 4.55
N ALA A 151 -13.89 -0.38 3.40
CA ALA A 151 -13.56 0.35 2.19
C ALA A 151 -13.86 1.85 2.35
N GLY A 152 -12.90 2.67 1.96
CA GLY A 152 -13.05 4.11 1.90
C GLY A 152 -13.70 4.60 0.62
N ASN A 153 -13.64 5.91 0.40
CA ASN A 153 -14.14 6.53 -0.82
C ASN A 153 -13.29 6.13 -2.02
N ILE A 154 -13.95 5.92 -3.15
CA ILE A 154 -13.27 5.64 -4.42
C ILE A 154 -12.56 6.91 -4.89
N VAL A 155 -11.28 6.78 -5.21
CA VAL A 155 -10.45 7.85 -5.76
C VAL A 155 -10.13 7.54 -7.21
N SER A 156 -10.64 8.37 -8.11
CA SER A 156 -10.32 8.30 -9.54
C SER A 156 -9.06 9.11 -9.84
N ILE A 157 -8.06 8.49 -10.44
CA ILE A 157 -6.76 9.10 -10.69
C ILE A 157 -6.40 8.94 -12.16
N PHE A 158 -6.03 10.06 -12.80
CA PHE A 158 -5.35 10.00 -14.09
C PHE A 158 -3.87 9.71 -13.86
N ASP A 159 -3.36 8.63 -14.44
CA ASP A 159 -1.94 8.29 -14.42
C ASP A 159 -1.23 8.99 -15.58
N PRO A 160 -0.43 10.03 -15.32
CA PRO A 160 0.20 10.80 -16.38
C PRO A 160 1.32 10.03 -17.12
N GLU A 161 1.84 8.97 -16.52
CA GLU A 161 2.90 8.15 -17.15
C GLU A 161 2.34 7.19 -18.19
N ILE A 162 1.19 6.60 -17.92
CA ILE A 162 0.54 5.61 -18.80
C ILE A 162 -0.55 6.25 -19.64
N GLY A 163 -1.19 7.31 -19.14
CA GLY A 163 -2.25 8.04 -19.83
C GLY A 163 -3.64 7.42 -19.67
N ASP A 164 -3.85 6.62 -18.64
CA ASP A 164 -5.14 6.01 -18.33
C ASP A 164 -5.73 6.53 -17.01
N ILE A 165 -6.95 6.14 -16.72
CA ILE A 165 -7.63 6.43 -15.47
C ILE A 165 -7.71 5.14 -14.66
N ILE A 166 -7.28 5.22 -13.40
CA ILE A 166 -7.38 4.14 -12.43
C ILE A 166 -8.37 4.53 -11.34
N SER A 167 -9.10 3.54 -10.82
CA SER A 167 -9.95 3.69 -9.64
C SER A 167 -9.31 2.99 -8.45
N VAL A 168 -9.04 3.76 -7.41
CA VAL A 168 -8.39 3.30 -6.19
C VAL A 168 -9.40 3.28 -5.06
N ILE A 169 -9.47 2.17 -4.35
CA ILE A 169 -10.32 1.99 -3.18
C ILE A 169 -9.42 1.78 -1.95
N PRO A 170 -9.21 2.82 -1.14
CA PRO A 170 -8.43 2.73 0.08
C PRO A 170 -9.15 1.94 1.17
N PHE A 171 -8.40 1.28 2.04
CA PHE A 171 -8.91 0.51 3.17
C PHE A 171 -8.44 1.08 4.51
N ASN A 172 -9.21 0.79 5.54
CA ASN A 172 -8.81 1.07 6.93
C ASN A 172 -7.98 -0.08 7.54
N THR A 173 -8.13 -1.29 7.02
CA THR A 173 -7.34 -2.46 7.38
C THR A 173 -5.96 -2.40 6.72
N THR A 174 -4.92 -2.87 7.42
CA THR A 174 -3.55 -2.96 6.91
C THR A 174 -3.29 -4.29 6.22
N ASN A 175 -2.40 -4.27 5.21
CA ASN A 175 -1.92 -5.47 4.50
C ASN A 175 -3.07 -6.34 3.96
N TYR A 176 -4.05 -5.70 3.36
CA TYR A 176 -5.23 -6.31 2.76
C TYR A 176 -5.43 -5.77 1.36
N GLY A 177 -5.38 -6.61 0.34
CA GLY A 177 -5.39 -6.18 -1.05
C GLY A 177 -5.41 -7.33 -2.04
N ILE A 178 -4.93 -7.11 -3.24
CA ILE A 178 -4.83 -8.08 -4.32
C ILE A 178 -3.40 -8.58 -4.42
N THR A 179 -3.19 -9.87 -4.19
CA THR A 179 -1.85 -10.48 -4.22
C THR A 179 -1.44 -10.89 -5.63
N MET A 180 -2.42 -11.21 -6.50
CA MET A 180 -2.20 -11.54 -7.90
C MET A 180 -3.16 -10.74 -8.79
N PRO A 181 -2.68 -10.17 -9.91
CA PRO A 181 -3.55 -9.44 -10.82
C PRO A 181 -4.63 -10.35 -11.43
N TYR A 182 -5.84 -9.79 -11.57
CA TYR A 182 -6.96 -10.43 -12.26
C TYR A 182 -7.29 -9.64 -13.52
N ASN A 183 -7.40 -10.36 -14.64
CA ASN A 183 -7.76 -9.78 -15.93
C ASN A 183 -9.18 -10.23 -16.31
N TYR A 184 -10.09 -9.27 -16.37
CA TYR A 184 -11.44 -9.47 -16.87
C TYR A 184 -11.60 -8.79 -18.23
N PRO A 185 -12.61 -9.13 -19.03
CA PRO A 185 -12.82 -8.49 -20.33
C PRO A 185 -12.92 -6.96 -20.24
N ASP A 186 -13.60 -6.46 -19.22
CA ASP A 186 -13.98 -5.05 -19.10
C ASP A 186 -13.11 -4.24 -18.14
N PHE A 187 -12.34 -4.91 -17.29
CA PHE A 187 -11.41 -4.26 -16.34
C PHE A 187 -10.35 -5.22 -15.83
N ASP A 188 -9.28 -4.65 -15.26
CA ASP A 188 -8.23 -5.38 -14.57
C ASP A 188 -8.15 -4.94 -13.10
N PHE A 189 -7.94 -5.90 -12.20
CA PHE A 189 -7.36 -5.63 -10.88
C PHE A 189 -5.85 -5.75 -10.96
N ILE A 190 -5.13 -4.75 -10.48
CA ILE A 190 -3.69 -4.86 -10.33
C ILE A 190 -3.32 -5.33 -8.93
N LYS A 191 -2.13 -5.88 -8.78
CA LYS A 191 -1.57 -6.25 -7.47
C LYS A 191 -1.43 -5.02 -6.59
N THR A 192 -1.84 -5.13 -5.32
CA THR A 192 -1.71 -4.05 -4.34
C THR A 192 -0.98 -4.53 -3.08
N ILE A 193 -0.44 -3.59 -2.34
CA ILE A 193 0.07 -3.79 -0.98
C ILE A 193 -1.09 -3.63 0.00
N ASN A 194 -1.96 -2.65 -0.24
CA ASN A 194 -3.17 -2.36 0.52
C ASN A 194 -4.23 -1.71 -0.38
N GLY A 195 -5.49 -2.04 -0.16
CA GLY A 195 -6.59 -1.52 -0.96
C GLY A 195 -6.82 -2.26 -2.28
N LEU A 196 -7.70 -1.72 -3.11
CA LEU A 196 -8.00 -2.24 -4.45
C LEU A 196 -7.68 -1.17 -5.49
N VAL A 197 -7.20 -1.61 -6.65
CA VAL A 197 -7.00 -0.75 -7.82
C VAL A 197 -7.53 -1.44 -9.07
N LEU A 198 -8.42 -0.74 -9.76
CA LEU A 198 -9.04 -1.19 -11.00
C LEU A 198 -8.63 -0.29 -12.16
N ILE A 199 -8.38 -0.91 -13.29
CA ILE A 199 -8.18 -0.24 -14.59
C ILE A 199 -9.34 -0.62 -15.48
N TYR A 200 -10.11 0.37 -15.95
CA TYR A 200 -11.23 0.15 -16.86
C TYR A 200 -10.74 -0.07 -18.29
N LYS A 201 -11.39 -1.02 -18.97
CA LYS A 201 -11.23 -1.27 -20.41
C LYS A 201 -12.48 -0.90 -21.19
N ALA A 202 -13.61 -0.70 -20.51
CA ALA A 202 -14.90 -0.34 -21.07
C ALA A 202 -15.50 0.83 -20.31
N ASP A 203 -16.30 1.66 -21.00
CA ASP A 203 -16.83 2.93 -20.46
C ASP A 203 -18.08 2.77 -19.58
N ASP A 204 -18.68 1.57 -19.55
CA ASP A 204 -19.96 1.28 -18.89
C ASP A 204 -19.84 0.61 -17.52
N ILE A 205 -18.65 0.60 -16.94
CA ILE A 205 -18.40 0.02 -15.62
C ILE A 205 -18.67 1.04 -14.52
N SER A 206 -19.45 0.65 -13.54
CA SER A 206 -19.68 1.41 -12.33
C SER A 206 -19.17 0.64 -11.10
N ILE A 207 -18.47 1.35 -10.20
CA ILE A 207 -18.09 0.84 -8.90
C ILE A 207 -18.97 1.50 -7.86
N THR A 208 -19.54 0.71 -6.97
CA THR A 208 -20.24 1.22 -5.79
C THR A 208 -19.65 0.61 -4.54
N THR A 209 -19.43 1.45 -3.53
CA THR A 209 -19.17 1.01 -2.16
C THR A 209 -20.48 1.18 -1.40
N GLY A 210 -20.99 0.10 -0.82
CA GLY A 210 -22.24 0.12 -0.09
C GLY A 210 -22.20 -0.82 1.10
N ASN A 211 -22.96 -0.49 2.15
CA ASN A 211 -23.23 -1.43 3.22
C ASN A 211 -24.13 -2.53 2.65
N SER A 212 -23.62 -3.76 2.62
CA SER A 212 -24.47 -4.92 2.40
C SER A 212 -25.40 -5.05 3.60
N GLY A 213 -26.66 -4.63 3.44
CA GLY A 213 -27.76 -4.94 4.35
C GLY A 213 -28.09 -6.42 4.32
#